data_8b67f3380d8ac1d447c076d57ff28b03
#
_entry.id   8b67f3380d8ac1d447c076d57ff28b03
#
_cell.length_a   1.000
_cell.length_b   1.000
_cell.length_c   1.000
_cell.angle_alpha   90.00
_cell.angle_beta   90.00
_cell.angle_gamma   90.00
#
_symmetry.space_group_name_H-M   'P 1'
#
loop_
_entity.id
_entity.type
_entity.pdbx_description
1 polymer ?
#
loop_
_entity_poly.entity_id
_entity_poly.type
_entity_poly.pdbx_seq_one_letter_code
_entity_poly.pdbx_strand_id
1 'polypeptide(L)'
;MRTQSGSSTTGTSNSSPEQTLRAGGKWRNMNCLKIIYLCFSPPVTPTFEECLEGQYLFEATQLLIDREKHLFGEKTKADALKAHEEAVKKLAADYEALEKRLEQTVQQSLSLSTEEEVSALISAVKAINLEEEQDQLWGQICRTPPAWRPKKWKEHHDKMLHELVYSRLENPSSLIGDQVNQSSIQADIQSMGKQLKEDMEWVVEVVNNCYPPEMDICNFYARQYHQTFSARLKKIADFVLDDKDCSFLLRWVKEFYPGDLMIYIGRVLDEAKKEWDQGKEPTRYDGCYSSPVAYDVIQVQLYQKFHEDVIKQNKPHSKAFIKANLSCVEKFRDFLVEHNLFPEDVRENCLQVLTEMKQSAHTYLLTPVHKILKPHYQKVGTSDWLKKNTFEKLLNSTEDELQELQGSTQSCHQELIGQLQQEMTVEYVRRLLKGEVKLKDKDRQLKAYETVKENAERLHELFGSKQDWLKEILTKIAEVLKLQDIPAIQMQIVSVGSAYPDLSEKHVSALLKLKTNISKADRKIVKTTLSDTLKESRADPGTRKFFSKVEVR
;
A
#
# COMPACT_ATOMS: atom_id res chain seq x y z
N MET A 1 -10.95 56.33 34.98
CA MET A 1 -12.22 57.06 35.10
C MET A 1 -13.26 56.19 34.42
N ARG A 2 -14.07 55.49 35.18
CA ARG A 2 -15.47 55.83 35.60
C ARG A 2 -16.32 56.05 34.37
N THR A 3 -17.46 55.43 34.11
CA THR A 3 -18.55 54.77 34.92
C THR A 3 -19.58 54.23 33.94
N GLN A 4 -20.13 53.05 34.16
CA GLN A 4 -21.54 52.78 34.53
C GLN A 4 -22.57 53.43 33.60
N SER A 5 -23.66 52.89 33.20
CA SER A 5 -24.66 51.92 33.68
C SER A 5 -25.87 52.02 32.74
N GLY A 6 -26.60 51.09 32.55
CA GLY A 6 -27.92 50.72 33.10
C GLY A 6 -28.94 50.41 32.04
N SER A 7 -29.48 49.29 32.14
CA SER A 7 -30.80 48.77 32.49
C SER A 7 -31.97 48.94 31.50
N SER A 8 -32.54 47.78 31.19
CA SER A 8 -33.96 47.33 31.19
C SER A 8 -34.90 47.95 30.12
N THR A 9 -35.76 47.19 29.44
CA THR A 9 -36.88 46.33 29.85
C THR A 9 -37.59 45.74 28.63
N THR A 10 -38.03 44.49 28.81
CA THR A 10 -39.30 43.85 28.38
C THR A 10 -39.89 43.99 26.97
N GLY A 11 -40.25 42.84 26.40
CA GLY A 11 -41.23 42.71 25.33
C GLY A 11 -41.30 41.30 24.74
N THR A 12 -42.24 40.52 25.23
CA THR A 12 -42.73 39.22 24.74
C THR A 12 -43.28 39.28 23.32
N SER A 13 -42.97 38.31 22.47
CA SER A 13 -43.93 37.68 21.57
C SER A 13 -43.38 36.41 20.91
N ASN A 14 -44.20 35.36 20.93
CA ASN A 14 -44.05 34.04 20.33
C ASN A 14 -43.88 34.08 18.82
N SER A 15 -42.98 33.29 18.30
CA SER A 15 -43.16 32.49 17.07
C SER A 15 -41.96 31.54 16.89
N SER A 16 -42.26 30.24 16.82
CA SER A 16 -41.31 29.20 16.42
C SER A 16 -40.91 29.38 14.95
N PRO A 17 -39.66 29.10 14.61
CA PRO A 17 -39.36 28.40 13.37
C PRO A 17 -38.48 27.18 13.62
N GLU A 18 -38.82 26.14 12.92
CA GLU A 18 -38.00 24.98 12.66
C GLU A 18 -36.54 25.38 12.33
N GLN A 19 -35.62 24.98 13.17
CA GLN A 19 -34.19 25.10 12.86
C GLN A 19 -33.67 23.74 12.42
N THR A 20 -33.47 23.62 11.11
CA THR A 20 -32.52 22.72 10.46
C THR A 20 -31.17 22.78 11.16
N LEU A 21 -30.82 21.73 11.86
CA LEU A 21 -29.49 21.54 12.47
C LEU A 21 -28.46 21.26 11.38
N ARG A 22 -27.73 22.29 10.98
CA ARG A 22 -26.43 22.16 10.36
C ARG A 22 -25.45 21.80 11.48
N ALA A 23 -25.11 20.52 11.62
CA ALA A 23 -24.05 20.06 12.51
C ALA A 23 -22.68 20.15 11.80
N GLY A 24 -22.09 21.32 11.80
CA GLY A 24 -20.68 21.53 11.56
C GLY A 24 -19.99 21.84 12.89
N GLY A 25 -19.56 20.86 13.64
CA GLY A 25 -18.94 21.05 14.95
C GLY A 25 -18.00 19.91 15.33
N LYS A 26 -16.73 20.12 15.10
CA LYS A 26 -15.56 19.67 15.87
C LYS A 26 -15.72 18.42 16.73
N TRP A 27 -15.48 17.25 16.17
CA TRP A 27 -15.14 16.05 16.90
C TRP A 27 -13.59 15.98 17.08
N ARG A 28 -13.08 16.72 18.07
CA ARG A 28 -11.69 16.59 18.49
C ARG A 28 -11.66 16.08 19.93
N ASN A 29 -10.96 14.95 20.14
CA ASN A 29 -10.50 14.42 21.43
C ASN A 29 -11.59 14.04 22.45
N MET A 30 -12.09 12.84 22.36
CA MET A 30 -12.61 12.15 23.53
C MET A 30 -11.74 10.96 23.94
N ASN A 31 -10.51 11.28 24.35
CA ASN A 31 -9.78 10.45 25.30
C ASN A 31 -10.03 11.07 26.68
N CYS A 32 -11.14 10.81 27.29
CA CYS A 32 -11.36 10.95 28.74
C CYS A 32 -12.83 10.66 29.09
N LEU A 33 -13.26 9.41 29.06
CA LEU A 33 -14.25 8.97 30.02
C LEU A 33 -13.52 8.32 31.19
N LYS A 34 -12.92 9.16 32.03
CA LYS A 34 -12.79 8.83 33.44
C LYS A 34 -14.20 8.76 34.00
N ILE A 35 -14.72 7.55 34.09
CA ILE A 35 -15.87 7.25 34.95
C ILE A 35 -15.46 7.61 36.36
N ILE A 36 -16.01 8.69 36.89
CA ILE A 36 -16.00 8.99 38.30
C ILE A 36 -16.96 7.97 38.95
N TYR A 37 -16.40 6.81 39.31
CA TYR A 37 -17.07 5.95 40.29
C TYR A 37 -17.01 6.61 41.66
N LEU A 38 -18.15 7.16 42.06
CA LEU A 38 -18.38 7.53 43.45
C LEU A 38 -18.20 6.28 44.33
N CYS A 39 -17.31 6.40 45.28
CA CYS A 39 -17.06 5.45 46.36
C CYS A 39 -18.34 5.05 47.07
N PHE A 40 -18.43 3.77 47.34
CA PHE A 40 -19.20 3.03 48.38
C PHE A 40 -20.10 1.94 47.77
N SER A 41 -19.45 0.87 47.28
CA SER A 41 -19.91 -0.54 47.34
C SER A 41 -18.82 -1.39 46.66
N PRO A 42 -18.60 -2.66 47.04
CA PRO A 42 -17.72 -3.52 46.29
C PRO A 42 -18.17 -3.55 44.81
N PRO A 43 -17.26 -3.55 43.83
CA PRO A 43 -17.64 -3.53 42.45
C PRO A 43 -18.48 -4.78 42.13
N VAL A 44 -19.78 -4.61 41.99
CA VAL A 44 -20.64 -5.65 41.45
C VAL A 44 -20.23 -5.74 40.00
N THR A 45 -19.51 -6.79 39.63
CA THR A 45 -19.22 -7.08 38.20
C THR A 45 -20.57 -7.28 37.53
N PRO A 46 -20.89 -6.54 36.46
CA PRO A 46 -22.16 -6.67 35.77
C PRO A 46 -22.33 -8.11 35.28
N THR A 47 -23.55 -8.61 35.33
CA THR A 47 -23.88 -9.93 34.80
C THR A 47 -23.85 -9.91 33.27
N PHE A 48 -23.78 -11.10 32.64
CA PHE A 48 -23.84 -11.22 31.19
C PHE A 48 -25.11 -10.58 30.61
N GLU A 49 -26.24 -10.83 31.27
CA GLU A 49 -27.56 -10.28 30.90
C GLU A 49 -27.56 -8.74 30.93
N GLU A 50 -27.04 -8.15 32.02
CA GLU A 50 -26.91 -6.68 32.15
C GLU A 50 -25.97 -6.10 31.07
N CYS A 51 -24.86 -6.77 30.74
CA CYS A 51 -23.96 -6.35 29.67
C CYS A 51 -24.68 -6.40 28.30
N LEU A 52 -25.45 -7.45 28.05
CA LEU A 52 -26.16 -7.63 26.79
C LEU A 52 -27.28 -6.58 26.59
N GLU A 53 -28.03 -6.29 27.66
CA GLU A 53 -29.09 -5.26 27.66
C GLU A 53 -28.49 -3.85 27.51
N GLY A 54 -27.38 -3.57 28.20
CA GLY A 54 -26.66 -2.30 28.11
C GLY A 54 -25.82 -2.11 26.84
N GLN A 55 -25.82 -3.09 25.94
CA GLN A 55 -25.02 -3.09 24.70
C GLN A 55 -23.49 -3.04 24.92
N TYR A 56 -23.04 -3.49 26.09
CA TYR A 56 -21.62 -3.69 26.43
C TYR A 56 -21.13 -5.05 25.89
N LEU A 57 -21.11 -5.18 24.56
CA LEU A 57 -20.91 -6.47 23.88
C LEU A 57 -19.52 -7.03 24.05
N PHE A 58 -18.51 -6.17 24.18
CA PHE A 58 -17.14 -6.57 24.48
C PHE A 58 -17.02 -7.20 25.88
N GLU A 59 -17.61 -6.57 26.88
CA GLU A 59 -17.64 -7.06 28.27
C GLU A 59 -18.44 -8.37 28.36
N ALA A 60 -19.57 -8.45 27.67
CA ALA A 60 -20.35 -9.69 27.56
C ALA A 60 -19.51 -10.83 26.97
N THR A 61 -18.75 -10.56 25.92
CA THR A 61 -17.85 -11.54 25.29
C THR A 61 -16.75 -11.99 26.24
N GLN A 62 -16.12 -11.07 26.99
CA GLN A 62 -15.11 -11.43 27.98
C GLN A 62 -15.66 -12.38 29.06
N LEU A 63 -16.87 -12.09 29.56
CA LEU A 63 -17.54 -12.97 30.54
C LEU A 63 -17.78 -14.38 30.00
N LEU A 64 -18.18 -14.51 28.74
CA LEU A 64 -18.39 -15.83 28.11
C LEU A 64 -17.07 -16.58 27.91
N ILE A 65 -16.04 -15.89 27.44
CA ILE A 65 -14.70 -16.48 27.25
C ILE A 65 -14.12 -16.95 28.61
N ASP A 66 -14.30 -16.19 29.67
CA ASP A 66 -13.83 -16.58 30.99
C ASP A 66 -14.61 -17.78 31.54
N ARG A 67 -15.92 -17.85 31.33
CA ARG A 67 -16.73 -19.05 31.65
C ARG A 67 -16.28 -20.26 30.81
N GLU A 68 -15.98 -20.06 29.54
CA GLU A 68 -15.46 -21.08 28.63
C GLU A 68 -14.12 -21.63 29.15
N LYS A 69 -13.18 -20.76 29.51
CA LYS A 69 -11.90 -21.16 30.11
C LYS A 69 -12.07 -21.98 31.38
N HIS A 70 -13.00 -21.58 32.25
CA HIS A 70 -13.31 -22.32 33.48
C HIS A 70 -13.89 -23.71 33.16
N LEU A 71 -14.85 -23.81 32.26
CA LEU A 71 -15.52 -25.08 31.94
C LEU A 71 -14.61 -26.07 31.23
N PHE A 72 -13.70 -25.59 30.37
CA PHE A 72 -12.81 -26.45 29.57
C PHE A 72 -11.38 -26.51 30.09
N GLY A 73 -11.02 -25.68 31.08
CA GLY A 73 -9.68 -25.65 31.71
C GLY A 73 -9.49 -26.66 32.83
N GLU A 74 -10.55 -27.02 33.55
CA GLU A 74 -10.46 -27.91 34.72
C GLU A 74 -10.78 -29.37 34.35
N LYS A 75 -10.03 -30.34 34.94
CA LYS A 75 -10.32 -31.78 34.86
C LYS A 75 -11.52 -32.09 35.79
N THR A 76 -12.70 -32.25 35.23
CA THR A 76 -13.93 -32.57 35.94
C THR A 76 -13.92 -34.01 36.53
N LYS A 77 -14.30 -34.15 37.80
CA LYS A 77 -14.55 -35.43 38.44
C LYS A 77 -15.90 -35.98 37.99
N ALA A 78 -16.06 -37.30 37.98
CA ALA A 78 -17.22 -38.01 37.44
C ALA A 78 -18.60 -37.58 38.02
N ASP A 79 -18.66 -37.13 39.28
CA ASP A 79 -19.91 -36.70 39.93
C ASP A 79 -20.40 -35.30 39.52
N ALA A 80 -19.56 -34.51 38.83
CA ALA A 80 -19.89 -33.15 38.33
C ALA A 80 -20.43 -33.17 36.87
N LEU A 81 -20.58 -34.32 36.23
CA LEU A 81 -20.88 -34.40 34.79
C LEU A 81 -22.20 -33.74 34.39
N LYS A 82 -23.27 -33.95 35.19
CA LYS A 82 -24.59 -33.35 34.88
C LYS A 82 -24.60 -31.83 35.05
N ALA A 83 -24.03 -31.33 36.14
CA ALA A 83 -23.91 -29.88 36.37
C ALA A 83 -23.01 -29.23 35.31
N HIS A 84 -21.98 -29.92 34.89
CA HIS A 84 -21.11 -29.50 33.79
C HIS A 84 -21.87 -29.42 32.46
N GLU A 85 -22.68 -30.43 32.13
CA GLU A 85 -23.48 -30.48 30.92
C GLU A 85 -24.54 -29.35 30.86
N GLU A 86 -25.21 -29.06 31.98
CA GLU A 86 -26.12 -27.90 32.10
C GLU A 86 -25.40 -26.57 31.93
N ALA A 87 -24.21 -26.42 32.52
CA ALA A 87 -23.40 -25.22 32.40
C ALA A 87 -22.91 -24.98 30.96
N VAL A 88 -22.53 -26.06 30.26
CA VAL A 88 -22.15 -26.02 28.83
C VAL A 88 -23.37 -25.65 27.96
N LYS A 89 -24.56 -26.18 28.23
CA LYS A 89 -25.78 -25.81 27.51
C LYS A 89 -26.15 -24.35 27.73
N LYS A 90 -26.02 -23.84 28.98
CA LYS A 90 -26.25 -22.42 29.25
C LYS A 90 -25.24 -21.55 28.52
N LEU A 91 -23.96 -21.90 28.54
CA LEU A 91 -22.92 -21.17 27.82
C LEU A 91 -23.21 -21.11 26.31
N ALA A 92 -23.66 -22.21 25.71
CA ALA A 92 -24.03 -22.25 24.30
C ALA A 92 -25.19 -21.30 23.96
N ALA A 93 -26.23 -21.28 24.83
CA ALA A 93 -27.37 -20.38 24.67
C ALA A 93 -26.99 -18.90 24.83
N ASP A 94 -26.09 -18.60 25.80
CA ASP A 94 -25.57 -17.25 26.00
C ASP A 94 -24.72 -16.78 24.79
N TYR A 95 -23.92 -17.67 24.17
CA TYR A 95 -23.21 -17.38 22.91
C TYR A 95 -24.17 -17.10 21.76
N GLU A 96 -25.26 -17.84 21.61
CA GLU A 96 -26.28 -17.61 20.60
C GLU A 96 -26.96 -16.24 20.79
N ALA A 97 -27.25 -15.86 22.05
CA ALA A 97 -27.83 -14.56 22.37
C ALA A 97 -26.86 -13.41 22.05
N LEU A 98 -25.56 -13.56 22.36
CA LEU A 98 -24.52 -12.61 21.99
C LEU A 98 -24.39 -12.47 20.48
N GLU A 99 -24.33 -13.59 19.75
CA GLU A 99 -24.27 -13.63 18.29
C GLU A 99 -25.37 -12.81 17.65
N LYS A 100 -26.60 -13.07 18.03
CA LYS A 100 -27.78 -12.32 17.55
C LYS A 100 -27.68 -10.81 17.82
N ARG A 101 -27.10 -10.43 18.96
CA ARG A 101 -26.97 -9.01 19.31
C ARG A 101 -25.86 -8.34 18.50
N LEU A 102 -24.72 -9.02 18.32
CA LEU A 102 -23.63 -8.57 17.46
C LEU A 102 -24.12 -8.37 16.02
N GLU A 103 -24.84 -9.34 15.47
CA GLU A 103 -25.45 -9.25 14.13
C GLU A 103 -26.35 -8.03 14.00
N GLN A 104 -27.27 -7.83 14.93
CA GLN A 104 -28.18 -6.67 14.93
C GLN A 104 -27.42 -5.34 14.95
N THR A 105 -26.37 -5.24 15.79
CA THR A 105 -25.57 -4.02 15.91
C THR A 105 -24.79 -3.72 14.63
N VAL A 106 -24.18 -4.73 14.02
CA VAL A 106 -23.44 -4.58 12.77
C VAL A 106 -24.36 -4.23 11.59
N GLN A 107 -25.54 -4.86 11.51
CA GLN A 107 -26.52 -4.57 10.46
C GLN A 107 -27.07 -3.14 10.54
N GLN A 108 -27.03 -2.51 11.70
CA GLN A 108 -27.47 -1.12 11.90
C GLN A 108 -26.37 -0.08 11.64
N SER A 109 -25.17 -0.49 11.29
CA SER A 109 -23.99 0.40 11.15
C SER A 109 -24.18 1.58 10.18
N LEU A 110 -25.02 1.44 9.16
CA LEU A 110 -25.37 2.52 8.22
C LEU A 110 -26.58 3.37 8.62
N SER A 111 -27.12 3.17 9.82
CA SER A 111 -28.32 3.87 10.31
C SER A 111 -28.21 4.30 11.78
N LEU A 112 -26.99 4.44 12.30
CA LEU A 112 -26.75 4.90 13.67
C LEU A 112 -27.22 6.34 13.83
N SER A 113 -27.95 6.63 14.90
CA SER A 113 -28.53 7.94 15.17
C SER A 113 -28.16 8.54 16.53
N THR A 114 -27.63 7.70 17.43
CA THR A 114 -27.27 8.12 18.80
C THR A 114 -25.82 7.77 19.16
N GLU A 115 -25.27 8.45 20.17
CA GLU A 115 -23.92 8.15 20.69
C GLU A 115 -23.86 6.74 21.31
N GLU A 116 -24.95 6.28 21.90
CA GLU A 116 -25.07 4.93 22.46
C GLU A 116 -24.97 3.87 21.37
N GLU A 117 -25.60 4.06 20.22
CA GLU A 117 -25.51 3.13 19.08
C GLU A 117 -24.10 3.10 18.49
N VAL A 118 -23.41 4.24 18.39
CA VAL A 118 -22.00 4.32 17.99
C VAL A 118 -21.12 3.57 18.99
N SER A 119 -21.35 3.77 20.29
CA SER A 119 -20.61 3.06 21.34
C SER A 119 -20.87 1.55 21.30
N ALA A 120 -22.11 1.14 21.02
CA ALA A 120 -22.47 -0.27 20.82
C ALA A 120 -21.73 -0.89 19.62
N LEU A 121 -21.62 -0.18 18.50
CA LEU A 121 -20.87 -0.66 17.33
C LEU A 121 -19.37 -0.81 17.66
N ILE A 122 -18.77 0.14 18.37
CA ILE A 122 -17.38 0.04 18.84
C ILE A 122 -17.20 -1.20 19.73
N SER A 123 -18.14 -1.43 20.65
CA SER A 123 -18.14 -2.60 21.54
C SER A 123 -18.27 -3.91 20.75
N ALA A 124 -19.17 -3.94 19.75
CA ALA A 124 -19.37 -5.09 18.87
C ALA A 124 -18.11 -5.43 18.06
N VAL A 125 -17.45 -4.44 17.46
CA VAL A 125 -16.22 -4.64 16.69
C VAL A 125 -15.10 -5.20 17.58
N LYS A 126 -14.96 -4.70 18.80
CA LYS A 126 -14.00 -5.24 19.77
C LYS A 126 -14.32 -6.68 20.16
N ALA A 127 -15.61 -7.00 20.36
CA ALA A 127 -16.09 -8.34 20.66
C ALA A 127 -15.75 -9.32 19.51
N ILE A 128 -15.99 -8.93 18.26
CA ILE A 128 -15.68 -9.74 17.06
C ILE A 128 -14.17 -10.04 16.99
N ASN A 129 -13.31 -9.05 17.24
CA ASN A 129 -11.88 -9.28 17.24
C ASN A 129 -11.44 -10.23 18.38
N LEU A 130 -12.00 -10.06 19.57
CA LEU A 130 -11.70 -10.93 20.72
C LEU A 130 -12.15 -12.38 20.47
N GLU A 131 -13.30 -12.58 19.84
CA GLU A 131 -13.81 -13.90 19.45
C GLU A 131 -12.92 -14.56 18.38
N GLU A 132 -12.42 -13.81 17.42
CA GLU A 132 -11.50 -14.30 16.41
C GLU A 132 -10.15 -14.73 17.03
N GLU A 133 -9.64 -13.96 18.00
CA GLU A 133 -8.45 -14.34 18.77
C GLU A 133 -8.68 -15.63 19.57
N GLN A 134 -9.85 -15.77 20.17
CA GLN A 134 -10.22 -16.98 20.91
C GLN A 134 -10.34 -18.21 19.99
N ASP A 135 -10.91 -18.05 18.78
CA ASP A 135 -10.96 -19.11 17.78
C ASP A 135 -9.55 -19.58 17.34
N GLN A 136 -8.61 -18.63 17.19
CA GLN A 136 -7.20 -18.95 16.88
C GLN A 136 -6.53 -19.72 18.03
N LEU A 137 -6.81 -19.36 19.28
CA LEU A 137 -6.31 -20.07 20.46
C LEU A 137 -6.84 -21.51 20.51
N TRP A 138 -8.12 -21.72 20.22
CA TRP A 138 -8.70 -23.07 20.13
C TRP A 138 -8.07 -23.89 19.00
N GLY A 139 -7.75 -23.29 17.86
CA GLY A 139 -7.04 -23.94 16.76
C GLY A 139 -5.63 -24.41 17.12
N GLN A 140 -4.98 -23.78 18.09
CA GLN A 140 -3.65 -24.16 18.59
C GLN A 140 -3.71 -25.27 19.67
N ILE A 141 -4.81 -25.37 20.40
CA ILE A 141 -5.03 -26.40 21.42
C ILE A 141 -5.57 -27.64 20.72
N CYS A 142 -4.77 -28.70 20.56
CA CYS A 142 -5.15 -29.99 19.92
C CYS A 142 -6.29 -30.75 20.66
N ARG A 143 -7.36 -30.07 21.01
CA ARG A 143 -8.58 -30.60 21.63
C ARG A 143 -9.75 -30.42 20.65
N THR A 144 -10.74 -31.32 20.73
CA THR A 144 -11.99 -31.16 20.00
C THR A 144 -12.70 -29.91 20.50
N PRO A 145 -12.85 -28.85 19.68
CA PRO A 145 -13.50 -27.62 20.12
C PRO A 145 -15.00 -27.85 20.34
N PRO A 146 -15.66 -27.05 21.19
CA PRO A 146 -17.12 -27.08 21.33
C PRO A 146 -17.80 -26.80 19.99
N ALA A 147 -19.11 -27.14 19.87
CA ALA A 147 -19.86 -27.01 18.62
C ALA A 147 -19.96 -25.56 18.11
N TRP A 148 -19.78 -24.57 18.99
CA TRP A 148 -19.76 -23.13 18.63
C TRP A 148 -18.37 -22.58 18.29
N ARG A 149 -17.33 -23.42 18.21
CA ARG A 149 -15.97 -23.04 17.80
C ARG A 149 -15.53 -23.84 16.58
N PRO A 150 -14.85 -23.23 15.60
CA PRO A 150 -14.62 -21.81 15.42
C PRO A 150 -15.88 -21.09 14.91
N LYS A 151 -16.09 -19.86 15.35
CA LYS A 151 -17.20 -19.02 14.87
C LYS A 151 -16.88 -18.31 13.55
N LYS A 152 -15.59 -18.09 13.26
CA LYS A 152 -15.11 -17.37 12.06
C LYS A 152 -15.76 -16.00 11.92
N TRP A 153 -15.72 -15.22 12.99
CA TRP A 153 -16.44 -13.97 13.09
C TRP A 153 -16.07 -12.93 12.03
N LYS A 154 -14.82 -12.92 11.56
CA LYS A 154 -14.43 -12.02 10.45
C LYS A 154 -15.14 -12.37 9.15
N GLU A 155 -15.19 -13.66 8.80
CA GLU A 155 -15.91 -14.10 7.60
C GLU A 155 -17.41 -13.80 7.71
N HIS A 156 -17.97 -14.00 8.89
CA HIS A 156 -19.40 -13.73 9.17
C HIS A 156 -19.72 -12.24 9.13
N HIS A 157 -18.87 -11.40 9.76
CA HIS A 157 -18.96 -9.96 9.72
C HIS A 157 -18.92 -9.43 8.27
N ASP A 158 -17.95 -9.87 7.48
CA ASP A 158 -17.80 -9.44 6.09
C ASP A 158 -19.03 -9.83 5.24
N LYS A 159 -19.61 -11.00 5.51
CA LYS A 159 -20.85 -11.44 4.87
C LYS A 159 -22.04 -10.57 5.27
N MET A 160 -22.18 -10.24 6.56
CA MET A 160 -23.25 -9.34 7.04
C MET A 160 -23.16 -7.95 6.37
N LEU A 161 -21.96 -7.39 6.27
CA LEU A 161 -21.77 -6.09 5.61
C LEU A 161 -22.06 -6.17 4.10
N HIS A 162 -21.71 -7.29 3.46
CA HIS A 162 -22.08 -7.52 2.06
C HIS A 162 -23.62 -7.56 1.89
N GLU A 163 -24.32 -8.31 2.73
CA GLU A 163 -25.79 -8.39 2.73
C GLU A 163 -26.44 -7.04 3.02
N LEU A 164 -25.86 -6.26 3.94
CA LEU A 164 -26.32 -4.89 4.25
C LEU A 164 -26.23 -3.99 3.01
N VAL A 165 -25.08 -3.93 2.35
CA VAL A 165 -24.88 -3.13 1.13
C VAL A 165 -25.82 -3.59 0.02
N TYR A 166 -25.96 -4.91 -0.16
CA TYR A 166 -26.86 -5.47 -1.16
C TYR A 166 -28.31 -5.02 -0.91
N SER A 167 -28.82 -5.13 0.33
CA SER A 167 -30.18 -4.74 0.67
C SER A 167 -30.43 -3.23 0.52
N ARG A 168 -29.44 -2.40 0.83
CA ARG A 168 -29.48 -0.94 0.67
C ARG A 168 -29.60 -0.53 -0.80
N LEU A 169 -28.87 -1.17 -1.70
CA LEU A 169 -28.96 -0.92 -3.14
C LEU A 169 -30.16 -1.60 -3.81
N GLU A 170 -30.71 -2.65 -3.22
CA GLU A 170 -31.93 -3.28 -3.73
C GLU A 170 -33.18 -2.45 -3.41
N ASN A 171 -33.20 -1.77 -2.25
CA ASN A 171 -34.28 -0.91 -1.80
C ASN A 171 -33.74 0.49 -1.46
N PRO A 172 -33.28 1.26 -2.46
CA PRO A 172 -32.74 2.60 -2.21
C PRO A 172 -33.84 3.55 -1.75
N SER A 173 -33.45 4.55 -0.97
CA SER A 173 -34.37 5.60 -0.50
C SER A 173 -34.99 6.30 -1.70
N SER A 174 -36.33 6.35 -1.74
CA SER A 174 -37.08 6.95 -2.83
C SER A 174 -36.73 8.43 -3.01
N LEU A 175 -36.52 8.87 -4.23
CA LEU A 175 -36.37 10.27 -4.56
C LEU A 175 -37.73 10.96 -4.35
N ILE A 176 -37.82 11.78 -3.31
CA ILE A 176 -38.98 12.66 -3.11
C ILE A 176 -38.75 13.89 -3.99
N GLY A 177 -39.32 13.89 -5.18
CA GLY A 177 -39.26 15.05 -6.07
C GLY A 177 -39.92 14.75 -7.42
N ASP A 178 -40.75 15.69 -7.93
CA ASP A 178 -41.46 15.63 -9.19
C ASP A 178 -40.53 15.47 -10.39
N GLN A 179 -40.20 14.22 -10.79
CA GLN A 179 -39.52 13.94 -12.04
C GLN A 179 -40.53 13.38 -13.07
N VAL A 180 -41.34 14.26 -13.60
CA VAL A 180 -42.48 13.96 -14.51
C VAL A 180 -42.06 13.31 -15.83
N ASN A 181 -40.77 13.20 -16.17
CA ASN A 181 -40.30 12.75 -17.50
C ASN A 181 -39.17 11.70 -17.48
N GLN A 182 -38.95 10.97 -16.39
CA GLN A 182 -37.90 9.94 -16.32
C GLN A 182 -38.49 8.53 -16.47
N SER A 183 -37.74 7.62 -17.12
CA SER A 183 -38.08 6.20 -17.09
C SER A 183 -37.82 5.59 -15.70
N SER A 184 -38.48 4.48 -15.41
CA SER A 184 -38.26 3.74 -14.15
C SER A 184 -36.82 3.31 -13.98
N ILE A 185 -36.11 3.01 -15.07
CA ILE A 185 -34.70 2.61 -15.10
C ILE A 185 -33.80 3.79 -14.69
N GLN A 186 -34.06 4.98 -15.23
CA GLN A 186 -33.32 6.19 -14.89
C GLN A 186 -33.49 6.56 -13.43
N ALA A 187 -34.72 6.46 -12.90
CA ALA A 187 -35.01 6.70 -11.51
C ALA A 187 -34.34 5.68 -10.58
N ASP A 188 -34.30 4.39 -10.94
CA ASP A 188 -33.63 3.33 -10.17
C ASP A 188 -32.11 3.59 -10.08
N ILE A 189 -31.47 3.89 -11.23
CA ILE A 189 -30.02 4.19 -11.27
C ILE A 189 -29.69 5.42 -10.42
N GLN A 190 -30.49 6.49 -10.50
CA GLN A 190 -30.25 7.70 -9.70
C GLN A 190 -30.46 7.46 -8.21
N SER A 191 -31.49 6.68 -7.83
CA SER A 191 -31.75 6.34 -6.43
C SER A 191 -30.61 5.51 -5.83
N MET A 192 -30.11 4.53 -6.59
CA MET A 192 -28.95 3.74 -6.17
C MET A 192 -27.71 4.60 -6.01
N GLY A 193 -27.44 5.52 -6.96
CA GLY A 193 -26.28 6.43 -6.87
C GLY A 193 -26.37 7.36 -5.67
N LYS A 194 -27.55 7.93 -5.41
CA LYS A 194 -27.78 8.75 -4.23
C LYS A 194 -27.57 7.96 -2.93
N GLN A 195 -28.11 6.73 -2.85
CA GLN A 195 -27.93 5.86 -1.69
C GLN A 195 -26.46 5.54 -1.44
N LEU A 196 -25.72 5.17 -2.48
CA LEU A 196 -24.30 4.93 -2.40
C LEU A 196 -23.53 6.13 -1.84
N LYS A 197 -23.84 7.33 -2.33
CA LYS A 197 -23.18 8.55 -1.89
C LYS A 197 -23.45 8.83 -0.41
N GLU A 198 -24.71 8.79 0.01
CA GLU A 198 -25.11 9.04 1.40
C GLU A 198 -24.49 8.01 2.36
N ASP A 199 -24.52 6.73 1.99
CA ASP A 199 -23.94 5.66 2.79
C ASP A 199 -22.41 5.77 2.89
N MET A 200 -21.71 6.08 1.79
CA MET A 200 -20.25 6.25 1.82
C MET A 200 -19.82 7.50 2.61
N GLU A 201 -20.59 8.59 2.55
CA GLU A 201 -20.36 9.76 3.42
C GLU A 201 -20.47 9.36 4.90
N TRP A 202 -21.51 8.59 5.24
CA TRP A 202 -21.72 8.09 6.60
C TRP A 202 -20.61 7.12 7.06
N VAL A 203 -20.19 6.21 6.19
CA VAL A 203 -19.09 5.30 6.48
C VAL A 203 -17.81 6.07 6.82
N VAL A 204 -17.49 7.11 6.07
CA VAL A 204 -16.28 7.93 6.31
C VAL A 204 -16.40 8.76 7.59
N GLU A 205 -17.57 9.35 7.84
CA GLU A 205 -17.74 10.29 8.96
C GLU A 205 -17.92 9.57 10.31
N VAL A 206 -18.63 8.46 10.33
CA VAL A 206 -19.06 7.78 11.56
C VAL A 206 -18.48 6.38 11.68
N VAL A 207 -18.78 5.49 10.72
CA VAL A 207 -18.45 4.06 10.84
C VAL A 207 -16.94 3.83 10.92
N ASN A 208 -16.15 4.57 10.16
CA ASN A 208 -14.69 4.46 10.17
C ASN A 208 -14.06 4.67 11.56
N ASN A 209 -14.70 5.49 12.39
CA ASN A 209 -14.22 5.74 13.76
C ASN A 209 -14.58 4.62 14.74
N CYS A 210 -15.45 3.69 14.34
CA CYS A 210 -15.86 2.55 15.16
C CYS A 210 -14.95 1.33 14.98
N TYR A 211 -14.13 1.32 13.94
CA TYR A 211 -13.28 0.19 13.56
C TYR A 211 -11.80 0.50 13.77
N PRO A 212 -10.99 -0.51 14.12
CA PRO A 212 -9.55 -0.33 14.15
C PRO A 212 -9.01 -0.14 12.71
N PRO A 213 -7.96 0.66 12.54
CA PRO A 213 -7.40 0.99 11.21
C PRO A 213 -7.03 -0.24 10.38
N GLU A 214 -6.63 -1.33 11.03
CA GLU A 214 -6.21 -2.58 10.40
C GLU A 214 -7.34 -3.30 9.65
N MET A 215 -8.60 -3.02 10.00
CA MET A 215 -9.76 -3.59 9.32
C MET A 215 -10.14 -2.84 8.03
N ASP A 216 -9.59 -1.65 7.81
CA ASP A 216 -9.76 -0.84 6.60
C ASP A 216 -11.23 -0.80 6.09
N ILE A 217 -12.14 -0.50 7.01
CA ILE A 217 -13.59 -0.64 6.82
C ILE A 217 -14.13 0.22 5.68
N CYS A 218 -13.54 1.40 5.46
CA CYS A 218 -13.93 2.27 4.37
C CYS A 218 -13.69 1.63 3.00
N ASN A 219 -12.51 1.02 2.81
CA ASN A 219 -12.19 0.30 1.57
C ASN A 219 -13.04 -0.97 1.43
N PHE A 220 -13.39 -1.61 2.54
CA PHE A 220 -14.31 -2.73 2.51
C PHE A 220 -15.67 -2.31 1.95
N TYR A 221 -16.31 -1.30 2.53
CA TYR A 221 -17.59 -0.78 2.06
C TYR A 221 -17.53 -0.30 0.61
N ALA A 222 -16.50 0.46 0.24
CA ALA A 222 -16.33 0.94 -1.12
C ALA A 222 -16.28 -0.22 -2.15
N ARG A 223 -15.57 -1.30 -1.84
CA ARG A 223 -15.54 -2.50 -2.69
C ARG A 223 -16.90 -3.19 -2.78
N GLN A 224 -17.61 -3.32 -1.66
CA GLN A 224 -18.91 -3.96 -1.64
C GLN A 224 -19.93 -3.15 -2.47
N TYR A 225 -19.95 -1.82 -2.30
CA TYR A 225 -20.79 -0.93 -3.09
C TYR A 225 -20.45 -1.01 -4.58
N HIS A 226 -19.18 -0.95 -4.94
CA HIS A 226 -18.75 -1.06 -6.34
C HIS A 226 -19.18 -2.39 -6.98
N GLN A 227 -18.93 -3.51 -6.31
CA GLN A 227 -19.28 -4.84 -6.83
C GLN A 227 -20.79 -4.99 -7.01
N THR A 228 -21.57 -4.61 -5.99
CA THR A 228 -23.02 -4.75 -6.00
C THR A 228 -23.63 -3.82 -7.05
N PHE A 229 -23.19 -2.57 -7.11
CA PHE A 229 -23.66 -1.58 -8.04
C PHE A 229 -23.35 -1.95 -9.49
N SER A 230 -22.11 -2.34 -9.76
CA SER A 230 -21.67 -2.77 -11.10
C SER A 230 -22.44 -4.02 -11.58
N ALA A 231 -22.67 -4.99 -10.68
CA ALA A 231 -23.46 -6.16 -11.01
C ALA A 231 -24.92 -5.80 -11.36
N ARG A 232 -25.50 -4.81 -10.67
CA ARG A 232 -26.85 -4.34 -10.93
C ARG A 232 -26.93 -3.52 -12.23
N LEU A 233 -25.98 -2.64 -12.48
CA LEU A 233 -25.89 -1.92 -13.76
C LEU A 233 -25.76 -2.90 -14.94
N LYS A 234 -24.95 -3.95 -14.78
CA LYS A 234 -24.83 -5.00 -15.80
C LYS A 234 -26.16 -5.70 -16.07
N LYS A 235 -26.89 -6.08 -15.02
CA LYS A 235 -28.24 -6.65 -15.18
C LYS A 235 -29.18 -5.70 -15.91
N ILE A 236 -29.17 -4.40 -15.59
CA ILE A 236 -29.97 -3.38 -16.28
C ILE A 236 -29.57 -3.29 -17.75
N ALA A 237 -28.27 -3.30 -18.07
CA ALA A 237 -27.77 -3.25 -19.44
C ALA A 237 -28.10 -4.50 -20.27
N ASP A 238 -28.30 -5.66 -19.63
CA ASP A 238 -28.70 -6.91 -20.28
C ASP A 238 -30.20 -6.92 -20.69
N PHE A 239 -31.01 -5.97 -20.21
CA PHE A 239 -32.37 -5.79 -20.68
C PHE A 239 -32.39 -4.97 -21.98
N VAL A 240 -33.47 -5.14 -22.78
CA VAL A 240 -33.67 -4.33 -23.98
C VAL A 240 -33.99 -2.91 -23.57
N LEU A 241 -32.97 -2.04 -23.56
CA LEU A 241 -33.09 -0.62 -23.27
C LEU A 241 -33.49 0.17 -24.53
N ASP A 242 -34.26 1.22 -24.39
CA ASP A 242 -34.45 2.18 -25.46
C ASP A 242 -33.20 3.08 -25.64
N ASP A 243 -33.14 3.84 -26.75
CA ASP A 243 -31.98 4.71 -27.04
C ASP A 243 -31.76 5.79 -25.97
N LYS A 244 -32.82 6.23 -25.29
CA LYS A 244 -32.72 7.24 -24.22
C LYS A 244 -32.14 6.65 -22.95
N ASP A 245 -32.57 5.46 -22.57
CA ASP A 245 -32.06 4.75 -21.39
C ASP A 245 -30.62 4.29 -21.62
N CYS A 246 -30.27 3.81 -22.82
CA CYS A 246 -28.90 3.53 -23.20
C CYS A 246 -28.00 4.77 -23.08
N SER A 247 -28.43 5.88 -23.67
CA SER A 247 -27.66 7.13 -23.62
C SER A 247 -27.54 7.68 -22.20
N PHE A 248 -28.58 7.54 -21.39
CA PHE A 248 -28.58 7.92 -19.97
C PHE A 248 -27.59 7.06 -19.18
N LEU A 249 -27.65 5.73 -19.32
CA LEU A 249 -26.79 4.78 -18.63
C LEU A 249 -25.32 5.04 -18.95
N LEU A 250 -24.98 5.20 -20.24
CA LEU A 250 -23.60 5.49 -20.68
C LEU A 250 -23.10 6.83 -20.10
N ARG A 251 -23.94 7.87 -20.14
CA ARG A 251 -23.60 9.17 -19.56
C ARG A 251 -23.45 9.08 -18.05
N TRP A 252 -24.37 8.35 -17.39
CA TRP A 252 -24.34 8.20 -15.95
C TRP A 252 -23.07 7.46 -15.48
N VAL A 253 -22.71 6.34 -16.12
CA VAL A 253 -21.49 5.60 -15.82
C VAL A 253 -20.23 6.43 -16.07
N LYS A 254 -20.23 7.30 -17.09
CA LYS A 254 -19.07 8.11 -17.47
C LYS A 254 -18.91 9.37 -16.60
N GLU A 255 -20.04 10.04 -16.28
CA GLU A 255 -20.00 11.39 -15.71
C GLU A 255 -20.38 11.42 -14.21
N PHE A 256 -21.36 10.64 -13.79
CA PHE A 256 -21.94 10.71 -12.44
C PHE A 256 -21.35 9.65 -11.50
N TYR A 257 -21.26 8.39 -11.94
CA TYR A 257 -20.78 7.30 -11.09
C TYR A 257 -19.35 7.53 -10.56
N PRO A 258 -18.38 7.98 -11.36
CA PRO A 258 -17.08 8.38 -10.82
C PRO A 258 -17.19 9.52 -9.81
N GLY A 259 -18.09 10.50 -10.06
CA GLY A 259 -18.29 11.65 -9.19
C GLY A 259 -18.81 11.26 -7.79
N ASP A 260 -19.75 10.35 -7.70
CA ASP A 260 -20.34 9.91 -6.44
C ASP A 260 -19.34 9.09 -5.59
N LEU A 261 -18.47 8.31 -6.21
CA LEU A 261 -17.34 7.64 -5.55
C LEU A 261 -16.16 8.59 -5.27
N MET A 262 -16.03 9.69 -6.05
CA MET A 262 -14.98 10.70 -5.91
C MET A 262 -14.97 11.39 -4.54
N ILE A 263 -16.09 11.52 -3.88
CA ILE A 263 -16.18 12.18 -2.57
C ILE A 263 -15.30 11.46 -1.55
N TYR A 264 -15.30 10.15 -1.59
CA TYR A 264 -14.44 9.35 -0.70
C TYR A 264 -12.94 9.59 -0.97
N ILE A 265 -12.53 9.50 -2.24
CA ILE A 265 -11.12 9.67 -2.63
C ILE A 265 -10.68 11.13 -2.45
N GLY A 266 -11.54 12.08 -2.76
CA GLY A 266 -11.28 13.50 -2.51
C GLY A 266 -10.99 13.77 -1.03
N ARG A 267 -11.72 13.14 -0.10
CA ARG A 267 -11.49 13.28 1.35
C ARG A 267 -10.18 12.65 1.80
N VAL A 268 -9.84 11.46 1.28
CA VAL A 268 -8.56 10.81 1.58
C VAL A 268 -7.37 11.64 1.09
N LEU A 269 -7.47 12.20 -0.13
CA LEU A 269 -6.46 13.12 -0.66
C LEU A 269 -6.41 14.43 0.13
N ASP A 270 -7.55 14.95 0.58
CA ASP A 270 -7.61 16.18 1.39
C ASP A 270 -7.06 15.95 2.80
N GLU A 271 -7.26 14.79 3.40
CA GLU A 271 -6.61 14.41 4.66
C GLU A 271 -5.09 14.29 4.49
N ALA A 272 -4.62 13.63 3.44
CA ALA A 272 -3.21 13.55 3.13
C ALA A 272 -2.59 14.93 2.87
N LYS A 273 -3.31 15.81 2.16
CA LYS A 273 -2.90 17.21 1.97
C LYS A 273 -2.86 17.97 3.28
N LYS A 274 -3.85 17.78 4.17
CA LYS A 274 -3.85 18.40 5.51
C LYS A 274 -2.67 17.96 6.35
N GLU A 275 -2.36 16.66 6.38
CA GLU A 275 -1.18 16.14 7.09
C GLU A 275 0.10 16.73 6.51
N TRP A 276 0.19 16.79 5.17
CA TRP A 276 1.28 17.42 4.46
C TRP A 276 1.45 18.90 4.80
N ASP A 277 0.36 19.68 4.75
CA ASP A 277 0.40 21.12 5.02
C ASP A 277 0.69 21.42 6.50
N GLN A 278 0.28 20.54 7.42
CA GLN A 278 0.60 20.65 8.85
C GLN A 278 2.02 20.18 9.18
N GLY A 279 2.78 19.67 8.21
CA GLY A 279 4.13 19.17 8.42
C GLY A 279 4.20 17.90 9.27
N LYS A 280 3.10 17.14 9.32
CA LYS A 280 3.04 15.85 10.04
C LYS A 280 3.54 14.74 9.15
N GLU A 281 4.08 13.69 9.78
CA GLU A 281 4.34 12.45 9.08
C GLU A 281 3.01 11.78 8.69
N PRO A 282 2.95 11.05 7.57
CA PRO A 282 1.74 10.37 7.14
C PRO A 282 1.33 9.32 8.17
N THR A 283 0.10 9.40 8.67
CA THR A 283 -0.42 8.49 9.70
C THR A 283 -0.93 7.18 9.12
N ARG A 284 -1.09 7.09 7.79
CA ARG A 284 -1.67 5.93 7.10
C ARG A 284 -0.71 5.42 6.03
N TYR A 285 -0.04 4.32 6.37
CA TYR A 285 0.97 3.70 5.48
C TYR A 285 0.42 2.63 4.53
N ASP A 286 -0.75 2.03 4.80
CA ASP A 286 -1.10 0.74 4.20
C ASP A 286 -2.40 0.66 3.40
N GLY A 287 -3.19 1.68 3.24
CA GLY A 287 -4.48 1.40 2.61
C GLY A 287 -5.26 2.57 2.06
N CYS A 288 -5.10 3.75 2.61
CA CYS A 288 -5.99 4.85 2.29
C CYS A 288 -5.82 5.43 0.89
N TYR A 289 -4.65 5.23 0.28
CA TYR A 289 -4.38 5.67 -1.10
C TYR A 289 -4.61 4.58 -2.14
N SER A 290 -4.83 3.34 -1.70
CA SER A 290 -5.05 2.17 -2.56
C SER A 290 -6.50 1.73 -2.58
N SER A 291 -7.43 2.66 -2.39
CA SER A 291 -8.84 2.30 -2.56
C SER A 291 -9.09 1.80 -3.97
N PRO A 292 -9.69 0.60 -4.12
CA PRO A 292 -10.08 0.08 -5.42
C PRO A 292 -11.08 0.95 -6.18
N VAL A 293 -11.51 2.03 -5.59
CA VAL A 293 -12.46 3.01 -6.14
C VAL A 293 -11.77 4.11 -6.95
N ALA A 294 -10.43 4.20 -6.91
CA ALA A 294 -9.66 5.15 -7.72
C ALA A 294 -9.51 4.71 -9.19
N TYR A 295 -10.57 4.28 -9.81
CA TYR A 295 -10.54 3.60 -11.13
C TYR A 295 -10.79 4.51 -12.32
N ASP A 296 -10.81 5.80 -12.12
CA ASP A 296 -10.84 6.73 -13.22
C ASP A 296 -9.41 7.25 -13.50
N VAL A 297 -9.05 7.34 -14.79
CA VAL A 297 -7.80 7.95 -15.25
C VAL A 297 -7.60 9.35 -14.64
N ILE A 298 -8.67 10.11 -14.44
CA ILE A 298 -8.67 11.44 -13.83
C ILE A 298 -8.14 11.39 -12.39
N GLN A 299 -8.49 10.37 -11.63
CA GLN A 299 -8.08 10.22 -10.22
C GLN A 299 -6.62 9.81 -10.08
N VAL A 300 -6.19 8.88 -10.93
CA VAL A 300 -4.78 8.51 -11.01
C VAL A 300 -3.94 9.73 -11.37
N GLN A 301 -4.43 10.60 -12.26
CA GLN A 301 -3.77 11.86 -12.61
C GLN A 301 -3.76 12.88 -11.46
N LEU A 302 -4.84 12.97 -10.68
CA LEU A 302 -4.87 13.83 -9.47
C LEU A 302 -3.90 13.34 -8.41
N TYR A 303 -3.81 12.01 -8.23
CA TYR A 303 -2.85 11.40 -7.32
C TYR A 303 -1.41 11.61 -7.81
N GLN A 304 -1.16 11.46 -9.11
CA GLN A 304 0.13 11.79 -9.72
C GLN A 304 0.52 13.26 -9.45
N LYS A 305 -0.40 14.19 -9.68
CA LYS A 305 -0.17 15.61 -9.42
C LYS A 305 0.16 15.89 -7.95
N PHE A 306 -0.57 15.28 -7.02
CA PHE A 306 -0.24 15.40 -5.59
C PHE A 306 1.17 14.86 -5.29
N HIS A 307 1.52 13.70 -5.84
CA HIS A 307 2.84 13.10 -5.71
C HIS A 307 3.96 14.01 -6.24
N GLU A 308 3.74 14.61 -7.42
CA GLU A 308 4.67 15.58 -8.01
C GLU A 308 4.83 16.85 -7.14
N ASP A 309 3.73 17.36 -6.58
CA ASP A 309 3.74 18.52 -5.68
C ASP A 309 4.52 18.22 -4.39
N VAL A 310 4.39 17.03 -3.82
CA VAL A 310 5.18 16.57 -2.65
C VAL A 310 6.68 16.57 -2.97
N ILE A 311 7.06 16.03 -4.13
CA ILE A 311 8.45 16.01 -4.59
C ILE A 311 8.96 17.45 -4.81
N LYS A 312 8.18 18.29 -5.49
CA LYS A 312 8.56 19.65 -5.85
C LYS A 312 8.74 20.56 -4.64
N GLN A 313 7.86 20.44 -3.66
CA GLN A 313 7.94 21.23 -2.43
C GLN A 313 9.10 20.79 -1.52
N ASN A 314 9.46 19.51 -1.55
CA ASN A 314 10.62 18.94 -0.84
C ASN A 314 10.71 19.37 0.63
N LYS A 315 9.58 19.29 1.35
CA LYS A 315 9.52 19.58 2.79
C LYS A 315 10.22 18.48 3.61
N PRO A 316 10.56 18.69 4.89
CA PRO A 316 11.25 17.69 5.72
C PRO A 316 10.58 16.31 5.75
N HIS A 317 9.25 16.26 5.69
CA HIS A 317 8.45 15.04 5.69
C HIS A 317 8.14 14.46 4.30
N SER A 318 8.58 15.11 3.20
CA SER A 318 8.38 14.62 1.82
C SER A 318 8.88 13.20 1.63
N LYS A 319 10.07 12.89 2.18
CA LYS A 319 10.68 11.54 2.06
C LYS A 319 9.77 10.45 2.62
N ALA A 320 9.13 10.71 3.78
CA ALA A 320 8.20 9.77 4.42
C ALA A 320 6.93 9.59 3.56
N PHE A 321 6.34 10.68 3.04
CA PHE A 321 5.20 10.61 2.13
C PHE A 321 5.51 9.84 0.85
N ILE A 322 6.66 10.08 0.23
CA ILE A 322 7.04 9.37 -1.00
C ILE A 322 7.25 7.87 -0.74
N LYS A 323 7.84 7.49 0.39
CA LYS A 323 7.97 6.07 0.78
C LYS A 323 6.61 5.41 1.00
N ALA A 324 5.68 6.08 1.69
CA ALA A 324 4.32 5.60 1.88
C ALA A 324 3.59 5.45 0.53
N ASN A 325 3.71 6.44 -0.36
CA ASN A 325 3.13 6.41 -1.70
C ASN A 325 3.62 5.24 -2.56
N LEU A 326 4.89 4.83 -2.44
CA LEU A 326 5.40 3.66 -3.17
C LEU A 326 4.61 2.40 -2.88
N SER A 327 4.30 2.14 -1.61
CA SER A 327 3.50 0.98 -1.21
C SER A 327 2.07 1.04 -1.79
N CYS A 328 1.48 2.24 -1.83
CA CYS A 328 0.16 2.46 -2.39
C CYS A 328 0.14 2.25 -3.92
N VAL A 329 1.14 2.77 -4.63
CA VAL A 329 1.30 2.61 -6.08
C VAL A 329 1.42 1.13 -6.46
N GLU A 330 2.19 0.32 -5.70
CA GLU A 330 2.31 -1.11 -5.96
C GLU A 330 1.00 -1.87 -5.71
N LYS A 331 0.35 -1.65 -4.58
CA LYS A 331 -0.94 -2.28 -4.27
C LYS A 331 -1.99 -1.95 -5.34
N PHE A 332 -1.99 -0.71 -5.81
CA PHE A 332 -2.91 -0.29 -6.86
C PHE A 332 -2.58 -0.95 -8.21
N ARG A 333 -1.30 -1.04 -8.54
CA ARG A 333 -0.85 -1.74 -9.75
C ARG A 333 -1.22 -3.21 -9.72
N ASP A 334 -0.95 -3.91 -8.59
CA ASP A 334 -1.29 -5.32 -8.42
C ASP A 334 -2.79 -5.54 -8.58
N PHE A 335 -3.60 -4.67 -7.99
CA PHE A 335 -5.04 -4.71 -8.16
C PHE A 335 -5.49 -4.57 -9.62
N LEU A 336 -4.92 -3.61 -10.38
CA LEU A 336 -5.23 -3.44 -11.81
C LEU A 336 -4.82 -4.64 -12.67
N VAL A 337 -3.78 -5.36 -12.26
CA VAL A 337 -3.28 -6.56 -12.95
C VAL A 337 -4.13 -7.79 -12.62
N GLU A 338 -4.51 -7.96 -11.35
CA GLU A 338 -5.25 -9.13 -10.87
C GLU A 338 -6.73 -9.09 -11.26
N HIS A 339 -7.32 -7.89 -11.32
CA HIS A 339 -8.75 -7.73 -11.55
C HIS A 339 -9.01 -7.15 -12.95
N ASN A 340 -9.51 -7.96 -13.85
CA ASN A 340 -9.82 -7.57 -15.23
C ASN A 340 -11.15 -6.77 -15.31
N LEU A 341 -11.28 -5.73 -14.46
CA LEU A 341 -12.52 -4.96 -14.28
C LEU A 341 -12.64 -3.74 -15.21
N PHE A 342 -11.58 -3.41 -15.97
CA PHE A 342 -11.52 -2.19 -16.79
C PHE A 342 -11.27 -2.48 -18.27
N PRO A 343 -11.74 -1.58 -19.16
CA PRO A 343 -11.30 -1.58 -20.55
C PRO A 343 -9.77 -1.56 -20.62
N GLU A 344 -9.20 -2.29 -21.58
CA GLU A 344 -7.75 -2.49 -21.73
C GLU A 344 -6.97 -1.17 -21.82
N ASP A 345 -7.51 -0.22 -22.60
CA ASP A 345 -6.94 1.11 -22.80
C ASP A 345 -6.89 1.94 -21.51
N VAL A 346 -7.93 1.87 -20.67
CA VAL A 346 -7.98 2.55 -19.35
C VAL A 346 -6.96 1.92 -18.41
N ARG A 347 -6.92 0.58 -18.35
CA ARG A 347 -5.98 -0.17 -17.53
C ARG A 347 -4.53 0.15 -17.89
N GLU A 348 -4.19 0.11 -19.19
CA GLU A 348 -2.84 0.42 -19.66
C GLU A 348 -2.43 1.86 -19.34
N ASN A 349 -3.31 2.83 -19.53
CA ASN A 349 -3.05 4.22 -19.15
C ASN A 349 -2.78 4.37 -17.66
N CYS A 350 -3.59 3.76 -16.79
CA CYS A 350 -3.37 3.78 -15.35
C CYS A 350 -2.03 3.12 -14.97
N LEU A 351 -1.71 1.96 -15.54
CA LEU A 351 -0.45 1.26 -15.29
C LEU A 351 0.77 2.08 -15.74
N GLN A 352 0.65 2.83 -16.84
CA GLN A 352 1.70 3.73 -17.28
C GLN A 352 1.93 4.86 -16.28
N VAL A 353 0.87 5.56 -15.85
CA VAL A 353 0.96 6.65 -14.87
C VAL A 353 1.56 6.14 -13.55
N LEU A 354 1.11 4.99 -13.04
CA LEU A 354 1.66 4.39 -11.82
C LEU A 354 3.15 4.02 -11.97
N THR A 355 3.55 3.57 -13.16
CA THR A 355 4.96 3.29 -13.46
C THR A 355 5.80 4.56 -13.45
N GLU A 356 5.29 5.66 -14.01
CA GLU A 356 5.93 6.97 -14.00
C GLU A 356 6.06 7.54 -12.57
N MET A 357 5.00 7.41 -11.77
CA MET A 357 5.03 7.80 -10.34
C MET A 357 6.08 7.02 -9.56
N LYS A 358 6.17 5.71 -9.78
CA LYS A 358 7.19 4.85 -9.15
C LYS A 358 8.60 5.27 -9.54
N GLN A 359 8.85 5.53 -10.82
CA GLN A 359 10.14 6.01 -11.29
C GLN A 359 10.50 7.37 -10.71
N SER A 360 9.53 8.29 -10.62
CA SER A 360 9.69 9.60 -10.01
C SER A 360 10.04 9.48 -8.53
N ALA A 361 9.35 8.61 -7.78
CA ALA A 361 9.65 8.31 -6.38
C ALA A 361 11.07 7.75 -6.19
N HIS A 362 11.46 6.75 -6.99
CA HIS A 362 12.80 6.18 -6.94
C HIS A 362 13.87 7.24 -7.22
N THR A 363 13.68 8.05 -8.24
CA THR A 363 14.60 9.15 -8.58
C THR A 363 14.72 10.13 -7.42
N TYR A 364 13.60 10.53 -6.82
CA TYR A 364 13.59 11.43 -5.67
C TYR A 364 14.34 10.86 -4.46
N LEU A 365 14.12 9.59 -4.14
CA LEU A 365 14.75 8.92 -2.99
C LEU A 365 16.24 8.62 -3.22
N LEU A 366 16.64 8.26 -4.45
CA LEU A 366 18.02 7.85 -4.76
C LEU A 366 18.95 9.02 -5.13
N THR A 367 18.43 10.14 -5.61
CA THR A 367 19.24 11.31 -5.96
C THR A 367 20.10 11.82 -4.79
N PRO A 368 19.58 11.99 -3.56
CA PRO A 368 20.39 12.38 -2.40
C PRO A 368 21.47 11.35 -2.06
N VAL A 369 21.15 10.05 -2.16
CA VAL A 369 22.08 8.94 -1.91
C VAL A 369 23.27 9.04 -2.87
N HIS A 370 23.02 9.17 -4.17
CA HIS A 370 24.09 9.34 -5.16
C HIS A 370 24.93 10.60 -4.93
N LYS A 371 24.31 11.67 -4.42
CA LYS A 371 25.04 12.90 -4.06
C LYS A 371 26.01 12.64 -2.91
N ILE A 372 25.61 11.90 -1.90
CA ILE A 372 26.45 11.50 -0.76
C ILE A 372 27.56 10.54 -1.22
N LEU A 373 27.24 9.56 -2.06
CA LEU A 373 28.21 8.56 -2.55
C LEU A 373 29.19 9.12 -3.61
N LYS A 374 28.89 10.27 -4.22
CA LYS A 374 29.69 10.87 -5.32
C LYS A 374 31.18 11.01 -5.02
N PRO A 375 31.64 11.48 -3.84
CA PRO A 375 33.08 11.56 -3.52
C PRO A 375 33.77 10.21 -3.49
N HIS A 376 33.05 9.15 -3.13
CA HIS A 376 33.56 7.78 -3.11
C HIS A 376 33.65 7.19 -4.51
N TYR A 377 32.63 7.41 -5.36
CA TYR A 377 32.67 7.01 -6.76
C TYR A 377 33.84 7.63 -7.52
N GLN A 378 34.19 8.88 -7.23
CA GLN A 378 35.29 9.56 -7.90
C GLN A 378 36.64 8.88 -7.73
N LYS A 379 36.82 8.03 -6.73
CA LYS A 379 38.03 7.26 -6.46
C LYS A 379 38.10 5.95 -7.25
N VAL A 380 36.99 5.45 -7.76
CA VAL A 380 36.92 4.22 -8.57
C VAL A 380 37.59 4.48 -9.91
N GLY A 381 38.43 3.55 -10.35
CA GLY A 381 39.22 3.65 -11.60
C GLY A 381 40.39 4.61 -11.54
N THR A 382 40.76 5.13 -10.37
CA THR A 382 42.01 5.93 -10.14
C THR A 382 43.14 5.06 -9.60
N SER A 383 44.34 5.62 -9.42
CA SER A 383 45.47 4.90 -8.78
C SER A 383 45.16 4.48 -7.33
N ASP A 384 44.31 5.23 -6.63
CA ASP A 384 43.94 4.92 -5.25
C ASP A 384 42.91 3.80 -5.15
N TRP A 385 42.16 3.53 -6.22
CA TRP A 385 41.16 2.47 -6.29
C TRP A 385 41.73 1.07 -5.99
N LEU A 386 42.99 0.81 -6.37
CA LEU A 386 43.71 -0.45 -6.10
C LEU A 386 44.14 -0.62 -4.63
N LYS A 387 43.84 0.35 -3.75
CA LYS A 387 44.05 0.29 -2.31
C LYS A 387 42.83 -0.26 -1.61
N LYS A 388 42.98 -1.23 -0.73
CA LYS A 388 41.89 -1.97 -0.08
C LYS A 388 40.86 -1.07 0.62
N ASN A 389 41.27 0.02 1.27
CA ASN A 389 40.38 0.88 2.07
C ASN A 389 39.53 1.85 1.24
N THR A 390 39.70 1.97 -0.06
CA THR A 390 39.01 2.96 -0.89
C THR A 390 37.57 2.53 -1.16
N PHE A 391 37.38 1.25 -1.47
CA PHE A 391 36.05 0.70 -1.75
C PHE A 391 35.25 0.46 -0.47
N GLU A 392 35.89 0.13 0.65
CA GLU A 392 35.26 -0.01 1.95
C GLU A 392 34.47 1.24 2.38
N LYS A 393 35.07 2.42 2.15
CA LYS A 393 34.39 3.68 2.45
C LYS A 393 33.10 3.89 1.63
N LEU A 394 33.09 3.41 0.38
CA LEU A 394 31.90 3.43 -0.46
C LEU A 394 30.84 2.48 0.12
N LEU A 395 31.23 1.25 0.50
CA LEU A 395 30.29 0.27 1.06
C LEU A 395 29.68 0.73 2.37
N ASN A 396 30.49 1.22 3.32
CA ASN A 396 30.00 1.72 4.60
C ASN A 396 29.02 2.88 4.42
N SER A 397 29.37 3.87 3.58
CA SER A 397 28.44 4.96 3.27
C SER A 397 27.17 4.48 2.56
N THR A 398 27.23 3.39 1.79
CA THR A 398 26.06 2.80 1.15
C THR A 398 25.20 2.09 2.18
N GLU A 399 25.78 1.39 3.14
CA GLU A 399 25.08 0.70 4.22
C GLU A 399 24.28 1.69 5.07
N ASP A 400 24.89 2.84 5.44
CA ASP A 400 24.21 3.91 6.17
C ASP A 400 22.98 4.42 5.37
N GLU A 401 23.13 4.64 4.06
CA GLU A 401 22.03 5.10 3.21
C GLU A 401 20.94 4.03 3.01
N LEU A 402 21.29 2.73 2.97
CA LEU A 402 20.32 1.64 2.89
C LEU A 402 19.44 1.59 4.14
N GLN A 403 19.97 1.86 5.33
CA GLN A 403 19.19 1.97 6.57
C GLN A 403 18.20 3.14 6.48
N GLU A 404 18.64 4.28 5.95
CA GLU A 404 17.78 5.45 5.75
C GLU A 404 16.65 5.22 4.70
N LEU A 405 16.83 4.29 3.77
CA LEU A 405 15.81 3.95 2.76
C LEU A 405 14.75 2.96 3.28
N GLN A 406 14.90 2.39 4.47
CA GLN A 406 13.87 1.55 5.09
C GLN A 406 12.58 2.34 5.34
N GLY A 407 11.44 1.63 5.46
CA GLY A 407 10.14 2.24 5.81
C GLY A 407 9.09 2.19 4.68
N SER A 408 9.30 1.38 3.65
CA SER A 408 8.28 0.95 2.69
C SER A 408 7.99 -0.55 2.87
N THR A 409 7.00 -1.10 2.14
CA THR A 409 6.80 -2.56 2.12
C THR A 409 8.06 -3.27 1.63
N GLN A 410 8.25 -4.52 2.06
CA GLN A 410 9.45 -5.29 1.74
C GLN A 410 9.69 -5.40 0.22
N SER A 411 8.62 -5.54 -0.57
CA SER A 411 8.69 -5.60 -2.03
C SER A 411 9.21 -4.29 -2.63
N CYS A 412 8.58 -3.15 -2.28
CA CYS A 412 8.99 -1.83 -2.75
C CYS A 412 10.43 -1.49 -2.33
N HIS A 413 10.80 -1.86 -1.10
CA HIS A 413 12.17 -1.67 -0.62
C HIS A 413 13.17 -2.48 -1.46
N GLN A 414 12.90 -3.76 -1.72
CA GLN A 414 13.77 -4.61 -2.54
C GLN A 414 13.95 -4.07 -3.97
N GLU A 415 12.90 -3.54 -4.58
CA GLU A 415 13.00 -2.92 -5.91
C GLU A 415 13.84 -1.63 -5.88
N LEU A 416 13.60 -0.77 -4.88
CA LEU A 416 14.35 0.48 -4.72
C LEU A 416 15.85 0.22 -4.51
N ILE A 417 16.22 -0.72 -3.62
CA ILE A 417 17.61 -1.08 -3.40
C ILE A 417 18.22 -1.81 -4.61
N GLY A 418 17.42 -2.61 -5.32
CA GLY A 418 17.86 -3.25 -6.57
C GLY A 418 18.18 -2.23 -7.67
N GLN A 419 17.40 -1.15 -7.76
CA GLN A 419 17.68 -0.03 -8.66
C GLN A 419 18.97 0.70 -8.23
N LEU A 420 19.14 0.98 -6.93
CA LEU A 420 20.37 1.58 -6.41
C LEU A 420 21.59 0.73 -6.75
N GLN A 421 21.52 -0.59 -6.55
CA GLN A 421 22.60 -1.51 -6.91
C GLN A 421 22.94 -1.43 -8.41
N GLN A 422 21.93 -1.39 -9.28
CA GLN A 422 22.13 -1.25 -10.71
C GLN A 422 22.81 0.08 -11.05
N GLU A 423 22.33 1.19 -10.50
CA GLU A 423 22.89 2.52 -10.73
C GLU A 423 24.32 2.65 -10.21
N MET A 424 24.62 2.07 -9.04
CA MET A 424 25.98 1.99 -8.49
C MET A 424 26.92 1.17 -9.40
N THR A 425 26.42 0.05 -9.93
CA THR A 425 27.21 -0.80 -10.84
C THR A 425 27.49 -0.07 -12.16
N VAL A 426 26.51 0.64 -12.70
CA VAL A 426 26.66 1.49 -13.89
C VAL A 426 27.73 2.58 -13.65
N GLU A 427 27.64 3.28 -12.53
CA GLU A 427 28.63 4.32 -12.17
C GLU A 427 30.02 3.72 -11.96
N TYR A 428 30.12 2.56 -11.32
CA TYR A 428 31.38 1.84 -11.15
C TYR A 428 32.03 1.56 -12.50
N VAL A 429 31.29 0.97 -13.45
CA VAL A 429 31.78 0.67 -14.80
C VAL A 429 32.12 1.95 -15.55
N ARG A 430 31.28 2.97 -15.47
CA ARG A 430 31.51 4.28 -16.09
C ARG A 430 32.83 4.91 -15.61
N ARG A 431 33.12 4.86 -14.31
CA ARG A 431 34.36 5.37 -13.72
C ARG A 431 35.56 4.55 -14.14
N LEU A 432 35.44 3.23 -14.15
CA LEU A 432 36.51 2.35 -14.64
C LEU A 432 36.86 2.66 -16.10
N LEU A 433 35.85 2.80 -16.97
CA LEU A 433 36.02 3.09 -18.39
C LEU A 433 36.49 4.52 -18.68
N LYS A 434 36.41 5.45 -17.73
CA LYS A 434 37.00 6.79 -17.87
C LYS A 434 38.52 6.76 -18.05
N GLY A 435 39.16 5.69 -17.59
CA GLY A 435 40.55 5.37 -17.95
C GLY A 435 41.61 6.21 -17.23
N GLU A 436 41.31 6.68 -16.00
CA GLU A 436 42.28 7.43 -15.18
C GLU A 436 43.41 6.52 -14.68
N VAL A 437 43.12 5.24 -14.40
CA VAL A 437 44.12 4.24 -14.05
C VAL A 437 44.83 3.69 -15.30
N LYS A 438 46.12 3.50 -15.25
CA LYS A 438 46.93 2.85 -16.30
C LYS A 438 47.54 1.55 -15.76
N LEU A 439 47.14 0.45 -16.36
CA LEU A 439 47.55 -0.89 -16.01
C LEU A 439 48.78 -1.29 -16.88
N LYS A 440 49.96 -0.85 -16.42
CA LYS A 440 51.21 -0.89 -17.22
C LYS A 440 51.80 -2.29 -17.37
N ASP A 441 51.62 -3.11 -16.36
CA ASP A 441 52.24 -4.42 -16.24
C ASP A 441 51.22 -5.49 -15.85
N LYS A 442 51.63 -6.75 -15.96
CA LYS A 442 50.82 -7.92 -15.67
C LYS A 442 50.32 -7.93 -14.20
N ASP A 443 51.17 -7.51 -13.27
CA ASP A 443 50.86 -7.55 -11.84
C ASP A 443 49.77 -6.54 -11.51
N ARG A 444 49.84 -5.32 -12.08
CA ARG A 444 48.75 -4.32 -11.93
C ARG A 444 47.47 -4.77 -12.60
N GLN A 445 47.53 -5.48 -13.72
CA GLN A 445 46.36 -6.02 -14.41
C GLN A 445 45.72 -7.12 -13.59
N LEU A 446 46.52 -8.02 -12.98
CA LEU A 446 46.03 -9.04 -12.06
C LEU A 446 45.41 -8.41 -10.81
N LYS A 447 46.11 -7.43 -10.21
CA LYS A 447 45.56 -6.70 -9.06
C LYS A 447 44.25 -6.01 -9.38
N ALA A 448 44.11 -5.41 -10.57
CA ALA A 448 42.85 -4.79 -11.00
C ALA A 448 41.75 -5.83 -11.17
N TYR A 449 42.05 -7.00 -11.72
CA TYR A 449 41.13 -8.14 -11.79
C TYR A 449 40.63 -8.56 -10.40
N GLU A 450 41.53 -8.80 -9.46
CA GLU A 450 41.20 -9.20 -8.10
C GLU A 450 40.37 -8.12 -7.40
N THR A 451 40.75 -6.85 -7.55
CA THR A 451 40.00 -5.72 -6.98
C THR A 451 38.56 -5.63 -7.52
N VAL A 452 38.36 -5.75 -8.85
CA VAL A 452 37.01 -5.71 -9.42
C VAL A 452 36.18 -6.89 -8.95
N LYS A 453 36.79 -8.08 -8.91
CA LYS A 453 36.11 -9.29 -8.47
C LYS A 453 35.71 -9.20 -6.99
N GLU A 454 36.61 -8.80 -6.10
CA GLU A 454 36.32 -8.59 -4.67
C GLU A 454 35.25 -7.53 -4.48
N ASN A 455 35.32 -6.41 -5.20
CA ASN A 455 34.32 -5.35 -5.14
C ASN A 455 32.95 -5.82 -5.62
N ALA A 456 32.89 -6.66 -6.66
CA ALA A 456 31.64 -7.22 -7.17
C ALA A 456 30.98 -8.16 -6.16
N GLU A 457 31.76 -9.02 -5.48
CA GLU A 457 31.28 -9.89 -4.41
C GLU A 457 30.72 -9.07 -3.25
N ARG A 458 31.51 -8.15 -2.72
CA ARG A 458 31.12 -7.34 -1.57
C ARG A 458 29.92 -6.43 -1.85
N LEU A 459 29.81 -5.90 -3.07
CA LEU A 459 28.64 -5.13 -3.48
C LEU A 459 27.39 -6.01 -3.54
N HIS A 460 27.53 -7.23 -4.06
CA HIS A 460 26.43 -8.19 -4.10
C HIS A 460 25.99 -8.63 -2.69
N GLU A 461 26.94 -8.91 -1.80
CA GLU A 461 26.68 -9.26 -0.40
C GLU A 461 25.95 -8.15 0.35
N LEU A 462 26.39 -6.88 0.18
CA LEU A 462 25.79 -5.72 0.85
C LEU A 462 24.31 -5.56 0.50
N PHE A 463 23.94 -5.76 -0.77
CA PHE A 463 22.56 -5.61 -1.20
C PHE A 463 21.69 -6.84 -0.93
N GLY A 464 22.28 -8.03 -0.77
CA GLY A 464 21.55 -9.29 -0.59
C GLY A 464 20.49 -9.54 -1.67
N SER A 465 20.67 -8.95 -2.85
CA SER A 465 19.67 -8.92 -3.91
C SER A 465 19.76 -10.17 -4.80
N LYS A 466 18.65 -10.49 -5.46
CA LYS A 466 18.60 -11.56 -6.48
C LYS A 466 19.17 -11.14 -7.84
N GLN A 467 19.95 -10.05 -7.89
CA GLN A 467 20.50 -9.51 -9.15
C GLN A 467 21.93 -10.00 -9.42
N ASP A 468 22.12 -11.33 -9.47
CA ASP A 468 23.41 -11.99 -9.73
C ASP A 468 24.08 -11.50 -11.01
N TRP A 469 23.29 -11.09 -12.01
CA TRP A 469 23.78 -10.60 -13.28
C TRP A 469 24.64 -9.32 -13.17
N LEU A 470 24.41 -8.48 -12.14
CA LEU A 470 25.22 -7.28 -11.88
C LEU A 470 26.63 -7.66 -11.40
N LYS A 471 26.74 -8.71 -10.59
CA LYS A 471 28.01 -9.30 -10.20
C LYS A 471 28.71 -9.97 -11.39
N GLU A 472 27.93 -10.69 -12.21
CA GLU A 472 28.45 -11.37 -13.40
C GLU A 472 29.06 -10.39 -14.41
N ILE A 473 28.42 -9.25 -14.68
CA ILE A 473 28.96 -8.26 -15.63
C ILE A 473 30.29 -7.67 -15.15
N LEU A 474 30.40 -7.35 -13.84
CA LEU A 474 31.66 -6.88 -13.27
C LEU A 474 32.76 -7.95 -13.37
N THR A 475 32.43 -9.21 -13.10
CA THR A 475 33.36 -10.35 -13.23
C THR A 475 33.81 -10.54 -14.67
N LYS A 476 32.89 -10.46 -15.64
CA LYS A 476 33.23 -10.55 -17.07
C LYS A 476 34.15 -9.41 -17.53
N ILE A 477 33.95 -8.19 -17.04
CA ILE A 477 34.82 -7.03 -17.29
C ILE A 477 36.21 -7.28 -16.65
N ALA A 478 36.24 -7.80 -15.42
CA ALA A 478 37.47 -8.10 -14.71
C ALA A 478 38.32 -9.12 -15.48
N GLU A 479 37.75 -10.18 -16.05
CA GLU A 479 38.46 -11.17 -16.85
C GLU A 479 39.21 -10.52 -18.03
N VAL A 480 38.60 -9.54 -18.73
CA VAL A 480 39.28 -8.80 -19.80
C VAL A 480 40.55 -8.10 -19.29
N LEU A 481 40.53 -7.60 -18.04
CA LEU A 481 41.71 -6.93 -17.45
C LEU A 481 42.87 -7.90 -17.18
N LYS A 482 42.58 -9.14 -16.80
CA LYS A 482 43.55 -10.18 -16.48
C LYS A 482 44.22 -10.78 -17.72
N LEU A 483 43.45 -11.04 -18.79
CA LEU A 483 43.90 -11.74 -19.98
C LEU A 483 45.04 -10.99 -20.70
N GLN A 484 46.06 -11.72 -21.14
CA GLN A 484 47.25 -11.17 -21.85
C GLN A 484 47.23 -11.45 -23.35
N ASP A 485 46.59 -12.54 -23.72
CA ASP A 485 46.52 -13.05 -25.08
C ASP A 485 45.37 -12.42 -25.85
N ILE A 486 45.61 -11.95 -27.08
CA ILE A 486 44.61 -11.25 -27.88
C ILE A 486 43.45 -12.16 -28.26
N PRO A 487 43.65 -13.41 -28.73
CA PRO A 487 42.53 -14.34 -28.97
C PRO A 487 41.67 -14.59 -27.74
N ALA A 488 42.27 -14.73 -26.55
CA ALA A 488 41.50 -14.90 -25.31
C ALA A 488 40.69 -13.63 -24.97
N ILE A 489 41.26 -12.44 -25.19
CA ILE A 489 40.53 -11.16 -25.02
C ILE A 489 39.35 -11.05 -26.02
N GLN A 490 39.56 -11.47 -27.29
CA GLN A 490 38.49 -11.50 -28.29
C GLN A 490 37.34 -12.41 -27.84
N MET A 491 37.63 -13.64 -27.42
CA MET A 491 36.61 -14.57 -26.92
C MET A 491 35.82 -13.99 -25.72
N GLN A 492 36.53 -13.36 -24.78
CA GLN A 492 35.87 -12.75 -23.62
C GLN A 492 34.98 -11.56 -24.02
N ILE A 493 35.42 -10.71 -24.95
CA ILE A 493 34.63 -9.59 -25.47
C ILE A 493 33.41 -10.11 -26.24
N VAL A 494 33.53 -11.17 -27.02
CA VAL A 494 32.41 -11.85 -27.68
C VAL A 494 31.41 -12.37 -26.63
N SER A 495 31.90 -13.04 -25.58
CA SER A 495 31.05 -13.51 -24.47
C SER A 495 30.27 -12.36 -23.79
N VAL A 496 30.91 -11.20 -23.57
CA VAL A 496 30.24 -10.02 -23.02
C VAL A 496 29.25 -9.46 -24.01
N GLY A 497 29.58 -9.35 -25.30
CA GLY A 497 28.69 -8.83 -26.33
C GLY A 497 27.46 -9.69 -26.58
N SER A 498 27.63 -11.02 -26.51
CA SER A 498 26.47 -11.95 -26.60
C SER A 498 25.54 -11.85 -25.40
N ALA A 499 26.08 -11.68 -24.20
CA ALA A 499 25.28 -11.50 -22.98
C ALA A 499 24.63 -10.11 -22.88
N TYR A 500 25.26 -9.08 -23.43
CA TYR A 500 24.84 -7.68 -23.40
C TYR A 500 24.97 -7.05 -24.81
N PRO A 501 23.97 -7.20 -25.68
CA PRO A 501 24.04 -6.73 -27.08
C PRO A 501 24.16 -5.21 -27.23
N ASP A 502 23.95 -4.44 -26.17
CA ASP A 502 24.15 -2.98 -26.14
C ASP A 502 25.61 -2.57 -25.82
N LEU A 503 26.55 -3.54 -25.74
CA LEU A 503 27.96 -3.28 -25.65
C LEU A 503 28.46 -2.67 -26.98
N SER A 504 29.02 -1.48 -26.95
CA SER A 504 29.50 -0.79 -28.15
C SER A 504 31.02 -0.87 -28.29
N GLU A 505 31.54 -0.65 -29.53
CA GLU A 505 32.98 -0.51 -29.79
C GLU A 505 33.64 0.58 -28.95
N LYS A 506 32.90 1.63 -28.55
CA LYS A 506 33.40 2.70 -27.67
C LYS A 506 33.71 2.15 -26.27
N HIS A 507 32.83 1.31 -25.71
CA HIS A 507 33.06 0.67 -24.41
C HIS A 507 34.25 -0.25 -24.43
N VAL A 508 34.37 -1.10 -25.46
CA VAL A 508 35.52 -1.99 -25.63
C VAL A 508 36.83 -1.19 -25.82
N SER A 509 36.78 -0.12 -26.63
CA SER A 509 37.94 0.75 -26.82
C SER A 509 38.40 1.38 -25.50
N ALA A 510 37.46 1.84 -24.67
CA ALA A 510 37.78 2.43 -23.37
C ALA A 510 38.36 1.38 -22.41
N LEU A 511 37.79 0.19 -22.36
CA LEU A 511 38.26 -0.92 -21.53
C LEU A 511 39.71 -1.34 -21.91
N LEU A 512 39.95 -1.52 -23.20
CA LEU A 512 41.28 -1.89 -23.70
C LEU A 512 42.32 -0.77 -23.56
N LYS A 513 41.92 0.51 -23.49
CA LYS A 513 42.83 1.63 -23.20
C LYS A 513 43.40 1.62 -21.78
N LEU A 514 42.79 0.91 -20.85
CA LEU A 514 43.32 0.72 -19.50
C LEU A 514 44.64 -0.08 -19.54
N LYS A 515 44.76 -1.05 -20.46
CA LYS A 515 45.92 -1.90 -20.67
C LYS A 515 46.89 -1.23 -21.66
N THR A 516 48.02 -0.79 -21.15
CA THR A 516 48.99 -0.06 -21.98
C THR A 516 49.83 -0.98 -22.89
N ASN A 517 49.78 -2.29 -22.65
CA ASN A 517 50.50 -3.31 -23.42
C ASN A 517 49.75 -3.78 -24.69
N ILE A 518 48.56 -3.30 -24.96
CA ILE A 518 47.79 -3.65 -26.16
C ILE A 518 48.01 -2.58 -27.24
N SER A 519 48.47 -3.02 -28.44
CA SER A 519 48.73 -2.14 -29.56
C SER A 519 47.41 -1.54 -30.16
N LYS A 520 47.55 -0.47 -30.94
CA LYS A 520 46.39 0.08 -31.66
C LYS A 520 45.81 -0.91 -32.69
N ALA A 521 46.64 -1.74 -33.31
CA ALA A 521 46.24 -2.76 -34.26
C ALA A 521 45.40 -3.85 -33.56
N ASP A 522 45.88 -4.37 -32.43
CA ASP A 522 45.19 -5.38 -31.65
C ASP A 522 43.83 -4.89 -31.14
N ARG A 523 43.76 -3.64 -30.67
CA ARG A 523 42.46 -3.03 -30.27
C ARG A 523 41.48 -2.95 -31.44
N LYS A 524 41.97 -2.70 -32.66
CA LYS A 524 41.11 -2.68 -33.86
C LYS A 524 40.59 -4.09 -34.14
N ILE A 525 41.44 -5.11 -34.06
CA ILE A 525 41.04 -6.51 -34.26
C ILE A 525 39.90 -6.90 -33.28
N VAL A 526 40.11 -6.66 -31.96
CA VAL A 526 39.10 -7.00 -30.93
C VAL A 526 37.77 -6.29 -31.21
N LYS A 527 37.79 -5.01 -31.63
CA LYS A 527 36.57 -4.26 -31.94
C LYS A 527 35.84 -4.81 -33.18
N THR A 528 36.58 -5.18 -34.21
CA THR A 528 35.99 -5.79 -35.41
C THR A 528 35.30 -7.11 -35.06
N THR A 529 35.96 -7.97 -34.27
CA THR A 529 35.32 -9.21 -33.78
C THR A 529 34.01 -8.97 -33.07
N LEU A 530 33.94 -7.96 -32.16
CA LEU A 530 32.64 -7.58 -31.52
C LEU A 530 31.60 -7.16 -32.55
N SER A 531 31.97 -6.27 -33.49
CA SER A 531 31.06 -5.75 -34.51
C SER A 531 30.49 -6.88 -35.38
N ASP A 532 31.29 -7.87 -35.73
CA ASP A 532 30.86 -9.01 -36.52
C ASP A 532 29.92 -9.92 -35.69
N THR A 533 30.25 -10.20 -34.43
CA THR A 533 29.41 -10.96 -33.51
C THR A 533 28.02 -10.30 -33.33
N LEU A 534 27.96 -8.98 -33.14
CA LEU A 534 26.70 -8.26 -32.95
C LEU A 534 25.82 -8.21 -34.20
N LYS A 535 26.44 -8.29 -35.40
CA LYS A 535 25.68 -8.40 -36.68
C LYS A 535 25.04 -9.79 -36.84
N GLU A 536 25.73 -10.83 -36.36
CA GLU A 536 25.25 -12.22 -36.47
C GLU A 536 24.23 -12.56 -35.38
N SER A 537 24.29 -11.90 -34.22
CA SER A 537 23.38 -12.11 -33.11
C SER A 537 22.03 -11.43 -33.42
N ARG A 538 20.98 -12.22 -33.68
CA ARG A 538 19.59 -11.72 -33.63
C ARG A 538 19.30 -11.32 -32.19
N ALA A 539 18.95 -10.05 -31.97
CA ALA A 539 18.58 -9.56 -30.67
C ALA A 539 17.37 -10.36 -30.14
N ASP A 540 17.60 -11.21 -29.16
CA ASP A 540 16.53 -11.85 -28.40
C ASP A 540 15.81 -10.77 -27.59
N PRO A 541 14.47 -10.64 -27.67
CA PRO A 541 13.71 -9.62 -26.92
C PRO A 541 13.94 -9.66 -25.40
N GLY A 542 14.44 -10.78 -24.86
CA GLY A 542 14.73 -10.98 -23.45
C GLY A 542 16.13 -10.54 -23.00
N THR A 543 17.00 -10.06 -23.89
CA THR A 543 18.38 -9.69 -23.50
C THR A 543 18.43 -8.40 -22.70
N ARG A 544 19.21 -8.44 -21.60
CA ARG A 544 19.37 -7.32 -20.68
C ARG A 544 20.22 -6.22 -21.29
N LYS A 545 19.76 -4.97 -21.17
CA LYS A 545 20.51 -3.77 -21.56
C LYS A 545 21.21 -3.19 -20.34
N PHE A 546 22.52 -3.00 -20.43
CA PHE A 546 23.35 -2.42 -19.37
C PHE A 546 24.23 -1.28 -19.88
N PHE A 547 24.96 -1.52 -20.98
CA PHE A 547 25.96 -0.59 -21.50
C PHE A 547 25.36 0.69 -22.09
N SER A 548 24.10 0.67 -22.52
CA SER A 548 23.38 1.87 -22.95
C SER A 548 23.25 2.93 -21.86
N LYS A 549 23.36 2.51 -20.57
CA LYS A 549 23.38 3.41 -19.41
C LYS A 549 24.80 3.90 -19.04
N VAL A 550 25.83 3.34 -19.66
CA VAL A 550 27.25 3.66 -19.38
C VAL A 550 27.77 4.62 -20.45
N GLU A 551 27.80 5.91 -20.14
CA GLU A 551 28.38 6.91 -21.05
C GLU A 551 29.91 6.82 -21.08
N VAL A 552 30.47 6.68 -22.28
CA VAL A 552 31.91 6.69 -22.54
C VAL A 552 32.25 7.83 -23.49
N ARG A 553 33.17 8.70 -23.08
CA ARG A 553 33.66 9.84 -23.88
C ARG A 553 34.74 9.43 -24.87
#